data_4bcd17e7fa367608edb4f1351a985077
#
_entry.id   4bcd17e7fa367608edb4f1351a985077
#
_cell.length_a   1.000
_cell.length_b   1.000
_cell.length_c   1.000
_cell.angle_alpha   90.00
_cell.angle_beta   90.00
_cell.angle_gamma   90.00
#
_symmetry.space_group_name_H-M   'P 1'
#
loop_
_entity.id
_entity.type
_entity.pdbx_description
1 polymer ?
#
loop_
_entity_poly.entity_id
_entity_poly.type
_entity_poly.pdbx_seq_one_letter_code
_entity_poly.pdbx_strand_id
1 'polypeptide(L)'
;MRNTLSRSLDNLRALKALASDTRLTVLQWLKNPVANFPPQVDGDLIKDGVCADFIREKLGIAAATASRHLTLLTEAGLLIATREKGWTFYRRNDPAIRKFIKEMQANL
;
A
#
# COMPACT_ATOMS: atom_id res chain seq x y z
N MET A 1 6.63 27.98 3.55
CA MET A 1 6.67 27.91 2.08
C MET A 1 7.23 26.59 1.60
N ARG A 2 8.49 26.25 1.93
CA ARG A 2 9.09 24.99 1.49
C ARG A 2 8.32 23.75 1.99
N ASN A 3 7.85 23.77 3.25
CA ASN A 3 7.10 22.65 3.82
C ASN A 3 5.77 22.46 3.11
N THR A 4 5.11 23.56 2.72
CA THR A 4 3.85 23.50 1.97
C THR A 4 4.06 22.90 0.59
N LEU A 5 5.12 23.32 -0.11
CA LEU A 5 5.44 22.78 -1.43
C LEU A 5 5.79 21.28 -1.35
N SER A 6 6.61 20.90 -0.38
CA SER A 6 7.00 19.50 -0.16
C SER A 6 5.79 18.62 0.12
N ARG A 7 4.89 19.07 1.00
CA ARG A 7 3.66 18.34 1.31
C ARG A 7 2.74 18.22 0.09
N SER A 8 2.66 19.27 -0.73
CA SER A 8 1.87 19.25 -1.96
C SER A 8 2.39 18.20 -2.94
N LEU A 9 3.71 18.06 -3.08
CA LEU A 9 4.30 17.04 -3.93
C LEU A 9 4.05 15.63 -3.40
N ASP A 10 4.19 15.42 -2.09
CA ASP A 10 3.92 14.13 -1.45
C ASP A 10 2.44 13.77 -1.58
N ASN A 11 1.55 14.73 -1.37
CA ASN A 11 0.12 14.51 -1.52
C ASN A 11 -0.27 14.21 -2.96
N LEU A 12 0.36 14.88 -3.93
CA LEU A 12 0.12 14.59 -5.34
C LEU A 12 0.54 13.17 -5.70
N ARG A 13 1.68 12.71 -5.19
CA ARG A 13 2.13 11.32 -5.40
C ARG A 13 1.13 10.32 -4.83
N ALA A 14 0.64 10.57 -3.62
CA ALA A 14 -0.38 9.74 -3.00
C ALA A 14 -1.68 9.74 -3.82
N LEU A 15 -2.14 10.90 -4.27
CA LEU A 15 -3.34 11.01 -5.10
C LEU A 15 -3.19 10.23 -6.41
N LYS A 16 -2.05 10.32 -7.06
CA LYS A 16 -1.79 9.55 -8.29
C LYS A 16 -1.80 8.05 -8.03
N ALA A 17 -1.20 7.62 -6.92
CA ALA A 17 -1.20 6.21 -6.55
C ALA A 17 -2.60 5.69 -6.25
N LEU A 18 -3.47 6.52 -5.70
CA LEU A 18 -4.85 6.16 -5.37
C LEU A 18 -5.80 6.22 -6.57
N ALA A 19 -5.40 6.84 -7.66
CA ALA A 19 -6.22 6.96 -8.86
C ALA A 19 -6.20 5.67 -9.70
N SER A 20 -6.59 4.56 -9.08
CA SER A 20 -6.61 3.24 -9.70
C SER A 20 -7.51 2.31 -8.89
N ASP A 21 -8.48 1.68 -9.54
CA ASP A 21 -9.36 0.70 -8.90
C ASP A 21 -8.53 -0.43 -8.26
N THR A 22 -7.53 -0.92 -8.97
CA THR A 22 -6.67 -2.00 -8.48
C THR A 22 -5.95 -1.59 -7.20
N ARG A 23 -5.33 -0.43 -7.19
CA ARG A 23 -4.57 0.02 -6.02
C ARG A 23 -5.47 0.36 -4.83
N LEU A 24 -6.63 0.95 -5.07
CA LEU A 24 -7.63 1.17 -4.01
C LEU A 24 -8.08 -0.16 -3.41
N THR A 25 -8.33 -1.15 -4.26
CA THR A 25 -8.74 -2.49 -3.82
C THR A 25 -7.67 -3.13 -2.93
N VAL A 26 -6.41 -3.04 -3.33
CA VAL A 26 -5.30 -3.56 -2.52
C VAL A 26 -5.28 -2.91 -1.14
N LEU A 27 -5.39 -1.58 -1.07
CA LEU A 27 -5.41 -0.89 0.22
C LEU A 27 -6.59 -1.31 1.08
N GLN A 28 -7.77 -1.50 0.49
CA GLN A 28 -8.95 -1.95 1.21
C GLN A 28 -8.74 -3.36 1.79
N TRP A 29 -8.19 -4.28 1.00
CA TRP A 29 -7.90 -5.63 1.47
C TRP A 29 -6.87 -5.62 2.62
N LEU A 30 -5.84 -4.81 2.50
CA LEU A 30 -4.78 -4.73 3.51
C LEU A 30 -5.21 -3.98 4.78
N LYS A 31 -6.35 -3.32 4.75
CA LYS A 31 -6.95 -2.75 5.96
C LYS A 31 -7.41 -3.84 6.93
N ASN A 32 -7.84 -4.98 6.40
CA ASN A 32 -8.22 -6.14 7.19
C ASN A 32 -7.65 -7.40 6.53
N PRO A 33 -6.34 -7.65 6.70
CA PRO A 33 -5.67 -8.74 5.99
C PRO A 33 -6.17 -10.13 6.40
N VAL A 34 -6.55 -10.30 7.66
CA VAL A 34 -7.04 -11.60 8.16
C VAL A 34 -8.36 -11.98 7.49
N ALA A 35 -9.22 -11.02 7.21
CA ALA A 35 -10.50 -11.27 6.53
C ALA A 35 -10.33 -11.54 5.04
N ASN A 36 -9.25 -11.05 4.44
CA ASN A 36 -9.09 -11.05 2.97
C ASN A 36 -8.06 -12.04 2.44
N PHE A 37 -7.19 -12.58 3.30
CA PHE A 37 -6.13 -13.49 2.87
C PHE A 37 -6.06 -14.72 3.75
N PRO A 38 -5.65 -15.87 3.19
CA PRO A 38 -5.44 -17.06 3.99
C PRO A 38 -4.20 -16.91 4.88
N PRO A 39 -4.08 -17.72 5.95
CA PRO A 39 -2.87 -17.74 6.77
C PRO A 39 -1.63 -18.01 5.93
N GLN A 40 -0.52 -17.40 6.29
CA GLN A 40 0.77 -17.58 5.63
C GLN A 40 1.65 -18.56 6.40
N VAL A 41 2.45 -19.34 5.69
CA VAL A 41 3.45 -20.22 6.29
C VAL A 41 4.62 -19.38 6.80
N ASP A 42 5.11 -18.48 5.96
CA ASP A 42 6.16 -17.53 6.31
C ASP A 42 5.55 -16.15 6.50
N GLY A 43 5.84 -15.53 7.64
CA GLY A 43 5.36 -14.20 7.95
C GLY A 43 3.95 -14.18 8.54
N ASP A 44 3.72 -13.17 9.35
CA ASP A 44 2.43 -12.90 9.99
C ASP A 44 1.68 -11.83 9.18
N LEU A 45 0.40 -12.09 8.87
CA LEU A 45 -0.42 -11.18 8.04
C LEU A 45 -0.49 -9.76 8.59
N ILE A 46 -0.49 -9.60 9.91
CA ILE A 46 -0.61 -8.28 10.54
C ILE A 46 0.75 -7.67 10.79
N LYS A 47 1.65 -8.43 11.44
CA LYS A 47 2.96 -7.93 11.87
C LYS A 47 3.89 -7.65 10.69
N ASP A 48 3.97 -8.60 9.75
CA ASP A 48 4.87 -8.51 8.60
C ASP A 48 4.18 -7.99 7.36
N GLY A 49 2.90 -8.28 7.22
CA GLY A 49 2.10 -7.95 6.07
C GLY A 49 1.78 -9.16 5.22
N VAL A 50 1.20 -8.91 4.05
CA VAL A 50 0.74 -9.94 3.12
C VAL A 50 1.77 -10.14 2.02
N CYS A 51 2.08 -11.40 1.75
CA CYS A 51 2.99 -11.79 0.68
C CYS A 51 2.51 -11.25 -0.67
N ALA A 52 3.44 -10.78 -1.49
CA ALA A 52 3.15 -10.26 -2.82
C ALA A 52 2.38 -11.26 -3.69
N ASP A 53 2.70 -12.55 -3.59
CA ASP A 53 2.03 -13.60 -4.37
C ASP A 53 0.55 -13.74 -3.98
N PHE A 54 0.21 -13.63 -2.70
CA PHE A 54 -1.17 -13.67 -2.26
C PHE A 54 -1.98 -12.50 -2.83
N ILE A 55 -1.38 -11.32 -2.84
CA ILE A 55 -2.03 -10.13 -3.42
C ILE A 55 -2.24 -10.31 -4.91
N ARG A 56 -1.22 -10.76 -5.62
CA ARG A 56 -1.28 -11.02 -7.06
C ARG A 56 -2.36 -12.05 -7.40
N GLU A 57 -2.37 -13.15 -6.69
CA GLU A 57 -3.34 -14.22 -6.92
C GLU A 57 -4.78 -13.73 -6.72
N LYS A 58 -5.01 -12.97 -5.65
CA LYS A 58 -6.34 -12.43 -5.38
C LYS A 58 -6.78 -11.42 -6.43
N LEU A 59 -5.84 -10.63 -6.96
CA LEU A 59 -6.11 -9.71 -8.06
C LEU A 59 -6.32 -10.43 -9.40
N GLY A 60 -5.78 -11.63 -9.55
CA GLY A 60 -5.86 -12.37 -10.80
C GLY A 60 -5.05 -11.75 -11.94
N ILE A 61 -3.92 -11.12 -11.64
CA ILE A 61 -3.07 -10.45 -12.62
C ILE A 61 -1.66 -11.01 -12.63
N ALA A 62 -0.88 -10.65 -13.65
CA ALA A 62 0.50 -11.08 -13.79
C ALA A 62 1.39 -10.50 -12.69
N ALA A 63 2.43 -11.24 -12.31
CA ALA A 63 3.35 -10.84 -11.25
C ALA A 63 4.00 -9.48 -11.51
N ALA A 64 4.42 -9.21 -12.72
CA ALA A 64 5.05 -7.92 -13.08
C ALA A 64 4.07 -6.75 -12.91
N THR A 65 2.80 -6.95 -13.29
CA THR A 65 1.77 -5.92 -13.14
C THR A 65 1.46 -5.67 -11.67
N ALA A 66 1.32 -6.73 -10.88
CA ALA A 66 1.12 -6.59 -9.43
C ALA A 66 2.28 -5.86 -8.76
N SER A 67 3.51 -6.23 -9.11
CA SER A 67 4.73 -5.59 -8.59
C SER A 67 4.73 -4.09 -8.87
N ARG A 68 4.34 -3.68 -10.08
CA ARG A 68 4.26 -2.27 -10.43
C ARG A 68 3.26 -1.52 -9.55
N HIS A 69 2.07 -2.07 -9.34
CA HIS A 69 1.07 -1.45 -8.46
C HIS A 69 1.56 -1.34 -7.01
N LEU A 70 2.16 -2.39 -6.50
CA LEU A 70 2.67 -2.41 -5.12
C LEU A 70 3.84 -1.44 -4.94
N THR A 71 4.71 -1.32 -5.95
CA THR A 71 5.81 -0.36 -5.95
C THR A 71 5.30 1.08 -5.93
N LEU A 72 4.30 1.40 -6.76
CA LEU A 72 3.71 2.74 -6.77
C LEU A 72 3.11 3.13 -5.43
N LEU A 73 2.40 2.21 -4.79
CA LEU A 73 1.85 2.44 -3.46
C LEU A 73 2.93 2.61 -2.40
N THR A 74 4.00 1.83 -2.49
CA THR A 74 5.12 1.90 -1.54
C THR A 74 5.89 3.21 -1.71
N GLU A 75 6.18 3.61 -2.94
CA GLU A 75 6.88 4.86 -3.23
C GLU A 75 6.05 6.08 -2.80
N ALA A 76 4.73 5.99 -2.86
CA ALA A 76 3.85 7.04 -2.37
C ALA A 76 3.75 7.09 -0.84
N GLY A 77 4.37 6.14 -0.15
CA GLY A 77 4.35 6.07 1.31
C GLY A 77 3.09 5.45 1.90
N LEU A 78 2.22 4.88 1.07
CA LEU A 78 0.94 4.30 1.52
C LEU A 78 1.06 2.85 1.96
N LEU A 79 2.08 2.15 1.49
CA LEU A 79 2.42 0.79 1.92
C LEU A 79 3.85 0.76 2.47
N ILE A 80 4.07 -0.19 3.36
CA ILE A 80 5.39 -0.54 3.86
C ILE A 80 5.72 -1.93 3.34
N ALA A 81 6.86 -2.04 2.65
CA ALA A 81 7.37 -3.31 2.15
C ALA A 81 8.43 -3.84 3.11
N THR A 82 8.30 -5.10 3.49
CA THR A 82 9.28 -5.79 4.33
C THR A 82 9.79 -7.00 3.55
N ARG A 83 11.10 -7.12 3.45
CA ARG A 83 11.73 -8.24 2.75
C ARG A 83 12.42 -9.18 3.73
N GLU A 84 12.00 -10.45 3.70
CA GLU A 84 12.56 -11.49 4.55
C GLU A 84 12.68 -12.79 3.76
N LYS A 85 13.85 -13.45 3.82
CA LYS A 85 14.08 -14.77 3.19
C LYS A 85 13.68 -14.84 1.72
N GLY A 86 13.88 -13.75 0.99
CA GLY A 86 13.51 -13.68 -0.42
C GLY A 86 12.04 -13.37 -0.69
N TRP A 87 11.21 -13.30 0.33
CA TRP A 87 9.80 -12.90 0.21
C TRP A 87 9.65 -11.41 0.48
N THR A 88 8.69 -10.77 -0.19
CA THR A 88 8.30 -9.38 0.10
C THR A 88 6.88 -9.37 0.63
N PHE A 89 6.71 -8.74 1.79
CA PHE A 89 5.43 -8.59 2.47
C PHE A 89 5.02 -7.13 2.47
N TYR A 90 3.73 -6.88 2.31
CA TYR A 90 3.19 -5.53 2.24
C TYR A 90 2.14 -5.31 3.32
N ARG A 91 2.24 -4.19 4.02
CA ARG A 91 1.22 -3.74 4.96
C ARG A 91 0.96 -2.26 4.78
N ARG A 92 -0.20 -1.82 5.23
CA ARG A 92 -0.57 -0.40 5.14
C ARG A 92 0.32 0.44 6.06
N ASN A 93 0.68 1.61 5.57
CA ASN A 93 1.30 2.64 6.40
C ASN A 93 0.18 3.52 6.97
N ASP A 94 -0.49 3.03 8.00
CA ASP A 94 -1.65 3.72 8.56
C ASP A 94 -1.35 5.12 9.08
N PRO A 95 -0.20 5.39 9.76
CA PRO A 95 0.13 6.76 10.14
C PRO A 95 0.23 7.71 8.94
N ALA A 96 0.85 7.27 7.85
CA ALA A 96 0.98 8.09 6.64
C ALA A 96 -0.37 8.31 5.97
N ILE A 97 -1.22 7.28 5.93
CA ILE A 97 -2.57 7.38 5.36
C ILE A 97 -3.41 8.37 6.17
N ARG A 98 -3.38 8.29 7.50
CA ARG A 98 -4.11 9.23 8.35
C ARG A 98 -3.64 10.67 8.15
N LYS A 99 -2.34 10.87 8.05
CA LYS A 99 -1.76 12.19 7.79
C LYS A 99 -2.23 12.74 6.44
N PHE A 100 -2.20 11.92 5.41
CA PHE A 100 -2.67 12.29 4.07
C PHE A 100 -4.15 12.71 4.10
N ILE A 101 -5.01 11.91 4.72
CA ILE A 101 -6.44 12.22 4.82
C ILE A 101 -6.67 13.55 5.55
N LYS A 102 -5.95 13.76 6.67
CA LYS A 102 -6.05 14.99 7.45
C LYS A 102 -5.63 16.20 6.62
N GLU A 103 -4.57 16.10 5.85
CA GLU A 103 -4.10 17.19 5.00
C GLU A 103 -5.09 17.47 3.86
N MET A 104 -5.71 16.43 3.29
CA MET A 104 -6.74 16.61 2.29
C MET A 104 -7.96 17.33 2.86
N GLN A 105 -8.41 16.95 4.05
CA GLN A 105 -9.51 17.65 4.71
C GLN A 105 -9.20 19.12 4.97
N ALA A 106 -7.96 19.42 5.33
CA ALA A 106 -7.55 20.80 5.63
C ALA A 106 -7.43 21.67 4.37
N ASN A 107 -7.07 21.07 3.22
CA ASN A 107 -6.70 21.82 2.02
C ASN A 107 -7.70 21.73 0.87
N LEU A 108 -8.68 20.88 0.97
CA LEU A 108 -9.75 20.77 0.01
C LEU A 108 -11.06 21.31 0.57
#